data_16c0936ceb0afd61ad970384820aba55
#
_entry.id   16c0936ceb0afd61ad970384820aba55
#
_cell.length_a   1.000
_cell.length_b   1.000
_cell.length_c   1.000
_cell.angle_alpha   90.00
_cell.angle_beta   90.00
_cell.angle_gamma   90.00
#
_symmetry.space_group_name_H-M   'P 1'
#
loop_
_entity.id
_entity.type
_entity.pdbx_description
1 polymer ?
#
loop_
_entity_poly.entity_id
_entity_poly.type
_entity_poly.pdbx_seq_one_letter_code
_entity_poly.pdbx_strand_id
1 'polypeptide(L)'
;MEINEKKKKKEQQELIIRKYQQYLKLEKSLSPNTLEAYLTDLDKLMSFLTLEGINVLEVCLSDLQRFTAGLHDIGIHPRSQARILSGIKSFFRFLLMADYLEADPSELLEGPKIGFKLPEVLTVEEIDRIISAVDRSKAEGQRNRAILETLYSCGLRVSELVNLKLSDLYFDEGFIKVEGKGSKQRLVPISPRAINEIKLYFTDRNRIEVKKEYEDFVFVSQRRGKGLSRIMIFHMIKELAQTAGIIKNISPHTFRHSFATHLLEGGANLRAIQCKIGRASCRER
;
A
#
# COMPACT_ATOMS: atom_id res chain seq x y z
N MET A 1 25.66 -21.80 -34.64
CA MET A 1 24.87 -20.62 -35.00
C MET A 1 23.74 -20.39 -33.97
N GLU A 2 22.92 -21.35 -33.63
CA GLU A 2 21.75 -21.20 -32.69
C GLU A 2 22.11 -20.68 -31.30
N ILE A 3 23.24 -21.05 -30.70
CA ILE A 3 23.64 -20.60 -29.36
C ILE A 3 23.93 -19.08 -29.35
N ASN A 4 24.53 -18.57 -30.41
CA ASN A 4 24.83 -17.15 -30.55
C ASN A 4 23.56 -16.29 -30.80
N GLU A 5 22.61 -16.82 -31.54
CA GLU A 5 21.30 -16.14 -31.74
C GLU A 5 20.48 -16.09 -30.48
N LYS A 6 20.39 -17.18 -29.71
CA LYS A 6 19.72 -17.20 -28.40
C LYS A 6 20.35 -16.23 -27.40
N LYS A 7 21.68 -16.11 -27.39
CA LYS A 7 22.39 -15.15 -26.54
C LYS A 7 22.07 -13.72 -26.95
N LYS A 8 22.06 -13.40 -28.23
CA LYS A 8 21.76 -12.07 -28.77
C LYS A 8 20.30 -11.66 -28.49
N LYS A 9 19.34 -12.58 -28.65
CA LYS A 9 17.93 -12.34 -28.28
C LYS A 9 17.76 -12.05 -26.80
N LYS A 10 18.45 -12.77 -25.92
CA LYS A 10 18.42 -12.54 -24.47
C LYS A 10 19.01 -11.17 -24.08
N GLU A 11 20.15 -10.81 -24.66
CA GLU A 11 20.78 -9.50 -24.42
C GLU A 11 19.86 -8.34 -24.87
N GLN A 12 19.20 -8.49 -26.01
CA GLN A 12 18.21 -7.51 -26.51
C GLN A 12 17.02 -7.39 -25.55
N GLN A 13 16.48 -8.50 -25.06
CA GLN A 13 15.37 -8.51 -24.10
C GLN A 13 15.75 -7.83 -22.78
N GLU A 14 16.94 -8.11 -22.24
CA GLU A 14 17.43 -7.43 -21.04
C GLU A 14 17.59 -5.93 -21.24
N LEU A 15 18.07 -5.49 -22.41
CA LEU A 15 18.18 -4.08 -22.75
C LEU A 15 16.80 -3.38 -22.77
N ILE A 16 15.80 -4.03 -23.38
CA ILE A 16 14.42 -3.51 -23.44
C ILE A 16 13.86 -3.35 -22.01
N ILE A 17 14.03 -4.36 -21.15
CA ILE A 17 13.56 -4.30 -19.76
C ILE A 17 14.22 -3.16 -19.00
N ARG A 18 15.53 -2.94 -19.16
CA ARG A 18 16.23 -1.80 -18.54
C ARG A 18 15.69 -0.44 -19.01
N LYS A 19 15.45 -0.31 -20.31
CA LYS A 19 14.85 0.92 -20.87
C LYS A 19 13.43 1.14 -20.33
N TYR A 20 12.62 0.09 -20.23
CA TYR A 20 11.29 0.18 -19.62
C TYR A 20 11.36 0.60 -18.15
N GLN A 21 12.30 0.04 -17.38
CA GLN A 21 12.52 0.46 -15.99
C GLN A 21 12.89 1.93 -15.89
N GLN A 22 13.75 2.44 -16.77
CA GLN A 22 14.10 3.86 -16.84
C GLN A 22 12.89 4.73 -17.19
N TYR A 23 12.10 4.34 -18.17
CA TYR A 23 10.85 5.00 -18.54
C TYR A 23 9.87 5.11 -17.36
N LEU A 24 9.63 4.00 -16.65
CA LEU A 24 8.75 3.99 -15.48
C LEU A 24 9.26 4.91 -14.36
N LYS A 25 10.57 4.96 -14.16
CA LYS A 25 11.21 5.76 -13.11
C LYS A 25 11.26 7.24 -13.45
N LEU A 26 11.70 7.59 -14.65
CA LEU A 26 12.03 8.96 -15.05
C LEU A 26 10.83 9.69 -15.67
N GLU A 27 10.14 9.05 -16.62
CA GLU A 27 9.05 9.70 -17.33
C GLU A 27 7.71 9.56 -16.62
N LYS A 28 7.41 8.35 -16.09
CA LYS A 28 6.18 8.11 -15.32
C LYS A 28 6.29 8.50 -13.86
N SER A 29 7.48 8.76 -13.36
CA SER A 29 7.75 9.14 -11.96
C SER A 29 7.04 8.21 -10.95
N LEU A 30 7.05 6.90 -11.23
CA LEU A 30 6.36 5.92 -10.38
C LEU A 30 7.09 5.75 -9.06
N SER A 31 6.31 5.48 -8.01
CA SER A 31 6.90 5.15 -6.70
C SER A 31 7.69 3.83 -6.76
N PRO A 32 8.74 3.67 -5.93
CA PRO A 32 9.55 2.44 -5.89
C PRO A 32 8.71 1.16 -5.79
N ASN A 33 7.69 1.16 -4.94
CA ASN A 33 6.79 0.00 -4.78
C ASN A 33 5.98 -0.31 -6.05
N THR A 34 5.56 0.73 -6.80
CA THR A 34 4.82 0.54 -8.06
C THR A 34 5.75 0.02 -9.15
N LEU A 35 6.97 0.55 -9.20
CA LEU A 35 8.01 0.10 -10.12
C LEU A 35 8.32 -1.39 -9.89
N GLU A 36 8.60 -1.78 -8.64
CA GLU A 36 8.86 -3.17 -8.26
C GLU A 36 7.70 -4.10 -8.62
N ALA A 37 6.46 -3.67 -8.36
CA ALA A 37 5.27 -4.45 -8.73
C ALA A 37 5.16 -4.67 -10.23
N TYR A 38 5.42 -3.63 -11.06
CA TYR A 38 5.35 -3.74 -12.52
C TYR A 38 6.47 -4.63 -13.08
N LEU A 39 7.68 -4.53 -12.52
CA LEU A 39 8.80 -5.41 -12.91
C LEU A 39 8.53 -6.87 -12.53
N THR A 40 8.02 -7.13 -11.33
CA THR A 40 7.62 -8.48 -10.88
C THR A 40 6.51 -9.06 -11.76
N ASP A 41 5.57 -8.23 -12.23
CA ASP A 41 4.52 -8.68 -13.13
C ASP A 41 5.05 -8.97 -14.52
N LEU A 42 5.99 -8.15 -15.01
CA LEU A 42 6.68 -8.37 -16.25
C LEU A 42 7.51 -9.67 -16.22
N ASP A 43 8.21 -9.95 -15.11
CA ASP A 43 8.99 -11.19 -14.95
C ASP A 43 8.12 -12.44 -15.10
N LYS A 44 6.85 -12.41 -14.65
CA LYS A 44 5.92 -13.52 -14.84
C LYS A 44 5.61 -13.75 -16.33
N LEU A 45 5.38 -12.66 -17.08
CA LEU A 45 5.17 -12.74 -18.52
C LEU A 45 6.43 -13.26 -19.22
N MET A 46 7.60 -12.73 -18.89
CA MET A 46 8.87 -13.15 -19.50
C MET A 46 9.17 -14.63 -19.24
N SER A 47 8.86 -15.12 -18.03
CA SER A 47 8.99 -16.54 -17.69
C SER A 47 8.07 -17.41 -18.55
N PHE A 48 6.80 -17.00 -18.73
CA PHE A 48 5.85 -17.68 -19.59
C PHE A 48 6.33 -17.70 -21.05
N LEU A 49 6.72 -16.55 -21.61
CA LEU A 49 7.20 -16.45 -22.98
C LEU A 49 8.47 -17.30 -23.22
N THR A 50 9.35 -17.38 -22.23
CA THR A 50 10.55 -18.20 -22.29
C THR A 50 10.21 -19.70 -22.35
N LEU A 51 9.21 -20.15 -21.56
CA LEU A 51 8.73 -21.53 -21.54
C LEU A 51 8.08 -21.90 -22.87
N GLU A 52 7.30 -21.00 -23.47
CA GLU A 52 6.63 -21.19 -24.75
C GLU A 52 7.57 -20.98 -25.96
N GLY A 53 8.79 -20.50 -25.73
CA GLY A 53 9.75 -20.20 -26.81
C GLY A 53 9.38 -18.98 -27.67
N ILE A 54 8.53 -18.08 -27.16
CA ILE A 54 8.00 -16.91 -27.87
C ILE A 54 8.93 -15.70 -27.62
N ASN A 55 9.27 -14.99 -28.68
CA ASN A 55 9.97 -13.71 -28.56
C ASN A 55 8.99 -12.61 -28.13
N VAL A 56 9.40 -11.76 -27.17
CA VAL A 56 8.58 -10.65 -26.66
C VAL A 56 8.11 -9.67 -27.72
N LEU A 57 8.87 -9.51 -28.80
CA LEU A 57 8.52 -8.64 -29.93
C LEU A 57 7.59 -9.31 -30.97
N GLU A 58 7.34 -10.61 -30.82
CA GLU A 58 6.49 -11.40 -31.71
C GLU A 58 5.19 -11.84 -31.01
N VAL A 59 4.98 -11.37 -29.81
CA VAL A 59 3.79 -11.71 -28.99
C VAL A 59 2.53 -11.21 -29.67
N CYS A 60 1.52 -12.10 -29.76
CA CYS A 60 0.20 -11.77 -30.25
C CYS A 60 -0.86 -11.84 -29.13
N LEU A 61 -2.08 -11.39 -29.42
CA LEU A 61 -3.20 -11.39 -28.47
C LEU A 61 -3.49 -12.80 -27.91
N SER A 62 -3.41 -13.84 -28.74
CA SER A 62 -3.68 -15.23 -28.31
C SER A 62 -2.66 -15.73 -27.27
N ASP A 63 -1.40 -15.28 -27.35
CA ASP A 63 -0.37 -15.63 -26.37
C ASP A 63 -0.66 -14.98 -25.01
N LEU A 64 -1.09 -13.71 -25.02
CA LEU A 64 -1.49 -13.01 -23.82
C LEU A 64 -2.77 -13.58 -23.19
N GLN A 65 -3.69 -14.07 -24.02
CA GLN A 65 -4.89 -14.79 -23.54
C GLN A 65 -4.49 -16.11 -22.87
N ARG A 66 -3.57 -16.90 -23.47
CA ARG A 66 -3.02 -18.12 -22.83
C ARG A 66 -2.32 -17.83 -21.53
N PHE A 67 -1.51 -16.76 -21.49
CA PHE A 67 -0.88 -16.31 -20.25
C PHE A 67 -1.91 -15.98 -19.17
N THR A 68 -2.98 -15.25 -19.54
CA THR A 68 -4.06 -14.89 -18.60
C THR A 68 -4.81 -16.10 -18.09
N ALA A 69 -5.09 -17.08 -18.96
CA ALA A 69 -5.68 -18.37 -18.57
C ALA A 69 -4.78 -19.11 -17.58
N GLY A 70 -3.47 -19.18 -17.85
CA GLY A 70 -2.48 -19.77 -16.93
C GLY A 70 -2.44 -19.10 -15.55
N LEU A 71 -2.59 -17.75 -15.47
CA LEU A 71 -2.71 -17.06 -14.21
C LEU A 71 -3.96 -17.47 -13.42
N HIS A 72 -5.05 -17.72 -14.11
CA HIS A 72 -6.29 -18.21 -13.50
C HIS A 72 -6.13 -19.64 -12.98
N ASP A 73 -5.54 -20.54 -13.78
CA ASP A 73 -5.37 -21.95 -13.46
C ASP A 73 -4.49 -22.19 -12.25
N ILE A 74 -3.45 -21.36 -12.04
CA ILE A 74 -2.62 -21.38 -10.83
C ILE A 74 -3.27 -20.67 -9.63
N GLY A 75 -4.54 -20.24 -9.74
CA GLY A 75 -5.33 -19.70 -8.64
C GLY A 75 -5.02 -18.26 -8.25
N ILE A 76 -4.42 -17.46 -9.12
CA ILE A 76 -4.18 -16.03 -8.82
C ILE A 76 -5.53 -15.30 -8.73
N HIS A 77 -5.73 -14.59 -7.61
CA HIS A 77 -6.96 -13.87 -7.35
C HIS A 77 -7.28 -12.83 -8.46
N PRO A 78 -8.53 -12.66 -8.92
CA PRO A 78 -8.91 -11.78 -10.04
C PRO A 78 -8.39 -10.34 -9.94
N ARG A 79 -8.39 -9.74 -8.74
CA ARG A 79 -7.81 -8.39 -8.54
C ARG A 79 -6.30 -8.34 -8.79
N SER A 80 -5.58 -9.42 -8.46
CA SER A 80 -4.15 -9.53 -8.74
C SER A 80 -3.91 -9.74 -10.23
N GLN A 81 -4.73 -10.55 -10.90
CA GLN A 81 -4.68 -10.70 -12.36
C GLN A 81 -4.89 -9.36 -13.06
N ALA A 82 -5.94 -8.59 -12.70
CA ALA A 82 -6.19 -7.27 -13.28
C ALA A 82 -5.00 -6.31 -13.10
N ARG A 83 -4.32 -6.36 -11.94
CA ARG A 83 -3.11 -5.58 -11.69
C ARG A 83 -1.97 -6.01 -12.60
N ILE A 84 -1.72 -7.32 -12.72
CA ILE A 84 -0.70 -7.90 -13.61
C ILE A 84 -0.95 -7.45 -15.05
N LEU A 85 -2.19 -7.56 -15.53
CA LEU A 85 -2.56 -7.13 -16.89
C LEU A 85 -2.33 -5.63 -17.10
N SER A 86 -2.59 -4.80 -16.08
CA SER A 86 -2.28 -3.37 -16.15
C SER A 86 -0.79 -3.09 -16.31
N GLY A 87 0.07 -3.86 -15.64
CA GLY A 87 1.52 -3.78 -15.79
C GLY A 87 1.98 -4.21 -17.18
N ILE A 88 1.42 -5.31 -17.70
CA ILE A 88 1.70 -5.82 -19.05
C ILE A 88 1.26 -4.82 -20.14
N LYS A 89 0.05 -4.27 -20.03
CA LYS A 89 -0.42 -3.21 -20.95
C LYS A 89 0.49 -1.98 -20.92
N SER A 90 1.00 -1.61 -19.75
CA SER A 90 1.98 -0.52 -19.63
C SER A 90 3.28 -0.85 -20.37
N PHE A 91 3.73 -2.08 -20.32
CA PHE A 91 4.94 -2.53 -21.02
C PHE A 91 4.77 -2.52 -22.55
N PHE A 92 3.70 -3.11 -23.08
CA PHE A 92 3.47 -3.11 -24.52
C PHE A 92 3.22 -1.70 -25.08
N ARG A 93 2.56 -0.84 -24.33
CA ARG A 93 2.43 0.58 -24.68
C ARG A 93 3.80 1.29 -24.74
N PHE A 94 4.73 0.95 -23.84
CA PHE A 94 6.10 1.43 -23.91
C PHE A 94 6.81 0.91 -25.18
N LEU A 95 6.66 -0.37 -25.51
CA LEU A 95 7.26 -0.96 -26.72
C LEU A 95 6.75 -0.26 -27.99
N LEU A 96 5.45 0.00 -28.08
CA LEU A 96 4.85 0.75 -29.19
C LEU A 96 5.40 2.18 -29.26
N MET A 97 5.47 2.87 -28.12
CA MET A 97 5.95 4.26 -28.05
C MET A 97 7.46 4.39 -28.39
N ALA A 98 8.22 3.35 -28.12
CA ALA A 98 9.66 3.30 -28.38
C ALA A 98 10.00 2.64 -29.72
N ASP A 99 9.02 2.51 -30.63
CA ASP A 99 9.13 1.97 -32.00
C ASP A 99 9.71 0.53 -32.06
N TYR A 100 9.50 -0.26 -30.99
CA TYR A 100 9.81 -1.70 -31.00
C TYR A 100 8.70 -2.56 -31.63
N LEU A 101 7.46 -2.07 -31.63
CA LEU A 101 6.28 -2.71 -32.19
C LEU A 101 5.49 -1.73 -33.06
N GLU A 102 4.83 -2.25 -34.09
CA GLU A 102 3.92 -1.48 -34.95
C GLU A 102 2.50 -1.39 -34.37
N ALA A 103 2.10 -2.36 -33.55
CA ALA A 103 0.80 -2.42 -32.89
C ALA A 103 0.90 -2.98 -31.46
N ASP A 104 0.02 -2.57 -30.57
CA ASP A 104 -0.03 -3.08 -29.18
C ASP A 104 -0.84 -4.38 -29.11
N PRO A 105 -0.21 -5.56 -28.92
CA PRO A 105 -0.92 -6.85 -28.83
C PRO A 105 -1.82 -6.95 -27.61
N SER A 106 -1.64 -6.07 -26.62
CA SER A 106 -2.43 -6.08 -25.38
C SER A 106 -3.66 -5.16 -25.43
N GLU A 107 -3.87 -4.43 -26.51
CA GLU A 107 -4.96 -3.44 -26.61
C GLU A 107 -6.34 -4.09 -26.34
N LEU A 108 -6.63 -5.21 -27.00
CA LEU A 108 -7.88 -5.96 -26.90
C LEU A 108 -7.88 -7.00 -25.76
N LEU A 109 -6.81 -7.06 -24.96
CA LEU A 109 -6.74 -8.00 -23.84
C LEU A 109 -7.72 -7.61 -22.75
N GLU A 110 -8.72 -8.44 -22.49
CA GLU A 110 -9.71 -8.23 -21.46
C GLU A 110 -9.21 -8.70 -20.08
N GLY A 111 -9.51 -7.92 -19.06
CA GLY A 111 -9.24 -8.30 -17.67
C GLY A 111 -10.35 -9.16 -17.06
N PRO A 112 -10.07 -9.86 -15.95
CA PRO A 112 -11.08 -10.63 -15.24
C PRO A 112 -12.19 -9.72 -14.70
N LYS A 113 -13.44 -10.22 -14.72
CA LYS A 113 -14.56 -9.53 -14.07
C LYS A 113 -14.35 -9.54 -12.56
N ILE A 114 -14.19 -8.36 -11.98
CA ILE A 114 -14.01 -8.19 -10.53
C ILE A 114 -15.36 -7.83 -9.93
N GLY A 115 -15.90 -8.70 -9.08
CA GLY A 115 -17.09 -8.40 -8.31
C GLY A 115 -16.86 -7.19 -7.38
N PHE A 116 -17.86 -6.33 -7.25
CA PHE A 116 -17.83 -5.21 -6.31
C PHE A 116 -18.12 -5.75 -4.91
N LYS A 117 -17.10 -5.71 -4.03
CA LYS A 117 -17.26 -6.01 -2.60
C LYS A 117 -17.29 -4.69 -1.86
N LEU A 118 -18.39 -4.40 -1.17
CA LEU A 118 -18.48 -3.24 -0.28
C LEU A 118 -17.39 -3.35 0.80
N PRO A 119 -16.68 -2.26 1.09
CA PRO A 119 -15.69 -2.26 2.16
C PRO A 119 -16.40 -2.47 3.51
N GLU A 120 -15.82 -3.31 4.35
CA GLU A 120 -16.30 -3.49 5.72
C GLU A 120 -15.99 -2.22 6.53
N VAL A 121 -16.99 -1.74 7.26
CA VAL A 121 -16.90 -0.58 8.16
C VAL A 121 -17.14 -1.07 9.58
N LEU A 122 -16.35 -0.59 10.53
CA LEU A 122 -16.55 -0.81 11.96
C LEU A 122 -17.47 0.27 12.50
N THR A 123 -18.36 -0.08 13.42
CA THR A 123 -19.09 0.91 14.21
C THR A 123 -18.19 1.55 15.26
N VAL A 124 -18.64 2.65 15.87
CA VAL A 124 -17.90 3.31 16.96
C VAL A 124 -17.71 2.34 18.14
N GLU A 125 -18.76 1.58 18.49
CA GLU A 125 -18.74 0.60 19.58
C GLU A 125 -17.76 -0.57 19.27
N GLU A 126 -17.68 -1.01 18.02
CA GLU A 126 -16.70 -2.04 17.60
C GLU A 126 -15.27 -1.51 17.75
N ILE A 127 -15.01 -0.27 17.37
CA ILE A 127 -13.71 0.38 17.53
C ILE A 127 -13.34 0.49 19.00
N ASP A 128 -14.27 0.99 19.84
CA ASP A 128 -14.04 1.09 21.28
C ASP A 128 -13.80 -0.27 21.94
N ARG A 129 -14.48 -1.33 21.49
CA ARG A 129 -14.20 -2.71 21.96
C ARG A 129 -12.80 -3.18 21.58
N ILE A 130 -12.34 -2.91 20.35
CA ILE A 130 -10.97 -3.27 19.93
C ILE A 130 -9.94 -2.53 20.77
N ILE A 131 -10.14 -1.23 21.00
CA ILE A 131 -9.23 -0.41 21.80
C ILE A 131 -9.23 -0.88 23.27
N SER A 132 -10.39 -1.26 23.79
CA SER A 132 -10.54 -1.77 25.16
C SER A 132 -9.98 -3.17 25.35
N ALA A 133 -9.87 -3.97 24.29
CA ALA A 133 -9.25 -5.30 24.33
C ALA A 133 -7.72 -5.25 24.48
N VAL A 134 -7.12 -4.07 24.41
CA VAL A 134 -5.67 -3.92 24.63
C VAL A 134 -5.33 -4.16 26.09
N ASP A 135 -4.55 -5.22 26.35
CA ASP A 135 -4.02 -5.53 27.66
C ASP A 135 -2.90 -4.53 28.04
N ARG A 136 -3.23 -3.60 28.92
CA ARG A 136 -2.31 -2.54 29.38
C ARG A 136 -1.27 -3.03 30.37
N SER A 137 -1.38 -4.26 30.89
CA SER A 137 -0.36 -4.86 31.74
C SER A 137 0.87 -5.32 30.96
N LYS A 138 0.70 -5.54 29.65
CA LYS A 138 1.82 -5.87 28.76
C LYS A 138 2.67 -4.66 28.47
N ALA A 139 3.95 -4.90 28.33
CA ALA A 139 4.94 -3.88 28.08
C ALA A 139 4.65 -3.00 26.83
N GLU A 140 4.04 -3.59 25.78
CA GLU A 140 3.59 -2.89 24.58
C GLU A 140 2.15 -2.38 24.63
N GLY A 141 1.42 -2.62 25.72
CA GLY A 141 0.00 -2.33 25.82
C GLY A 141 -0.33 -0.86 25.60
N GLN A 142 0.31 0.04 26.35
CA GLN A 142 0.07 1.47 26.21
C GLN A 142 0.42 1.99 24.81
N ARG A 143 1.51 1.51 24.21
CA ARG A 143 1.87 1.81 22.81
C ARG A 143 0.76 1.38 21.83
N ASN A 144 0.29 0.14 21.97
CA ASN A 144 -0.71 -0.43 21.07
C ASN A 144 -2.03 0.34 21.14
N ARG A 145 -2.42 0.78 22.35
CA ARG A 145 -3.59 1.62 22.56
C ARG A 145 -3.42 3.00 21.88
N ALA A 146 -2.29 3.65 22.09
CA ALA A 146 -1.98 4.92 21.43
C ALA A 146 -1.99 4.81 19.89
N ILE A 147 -1.50 3.70 19.34
CA ILE A 147 -1.54 3.41 17.91
C ILE A 147 -2.97 3.34 17.38
N LEU A 148 -3.86 2.59 18.04
CA LEU A 148 -5.26 2.43 17.62
C LEU A 148 -6.02 3.76 17.68
N GLU A 149 -5.87 4.49 18.77
CA GLU A 149 -6.47 5.83 18.94
C GLU A 149 -5.99 6.80 17.87
N THR A 150 -4.70 6.79 17.54
CA THR A 150 -4.13 7.65 16.48
C THR A 150 -4.64 7.25 15.09
N LEU A 151 -4.69 5.94 14.78
CA LEU A 151 -5.22 5.45 13.51
C LEU A 151 -6.67 5.88 13.29
N TYR A 152 -7.51 5.76 14.32
CA TYR A 152 -8.91 6.11 14.22
C TYR A 152 -9.12 7.63 14.25
N SER A 153 -8.49 8.35 15.18
CA SER A 153 -8.65 9.80 15.32
C SER A 153 -8.21 10.57 14.07
N CYS A 154 -7.11 10.15 13.45
CA CYS A 154 -6.49 10.87 12.34
C CYS A 154 -6.77 10.23 10.97
N GLY A 155 -7.36 9.05 10.93
CA GLY A 155 -7.58 8.30 9.69
C GLY A 155 -6.30 8.05 8.90
N LEU A 156 -5.17 7.78 9.55
CA LEU A 156 -3.87 7.62 8.91
C LEU A 156 -3.78 6.35 8.06
N ARG A 157 -2.92 6.39 7.03
CA ARG A 157 -2.40 5.15 6.44
C ARG A 157 -1.43 4.50 7.42
N VAL A 158 -1.35 3.17 7.42
CA VAL A 158 -0.39 2.47 8.29
C VAL A 158 1.06 2.91 8.05
N SER A 159 1.43 3.23 6.82
CA SER A 159 2.75 3.76 6.50
C SER A 159 3.00 5.16 7.08
N GLU A 160 1.97 6.00 7.14
CA GLU A 160 2.05 7.32 7.77
C GLU A 160 2.19 7.21 9.28
N LEU A 161 1.46 6.28 9.90
CA LEU A 161 1.55 6.01 11.34
C LEU A 161 2.94 5.52 11.76
N VAL A 162 3.48 4.50 11.08
CA VAL A 162 4.78 3.91 11.47
C VAL A 162 5.96 4.85 11.24
N ASN A 163 5.79 5.82 10.34
CA ASN A 163 6.80 6.84 10.03
C ASN A 163 6.54 8.19 10.73
N LEU A 164 5.53 8.27 11.61
CA LEU A 164 5.22 9.50 12.35
C LEU A 164 6.38 9.86 13.27
N LYS A 165 6.80 11.11 13.23
CA LYS A 165 7.95 11.61 13.98
C LYS A 165 7.52 12.46 15.17
N LEU A 166 8.36 12.53 16.18
CA LEU A 166 8.17 13.41 17.34
C LEU A 166 8.15 14.89 16.90
N SER A 167 9.03 15.24 15.96
CA SER A 167 9.11 16.57 15.36
C SER A 167 7.88 16.97 14.54
N ASP A 168 6.96 16.03 14.25
CA ASP A 168 5.73 16.25 13.49
C ASP A 168 4.48 16.40 14.39
N LEU A 169 4.65 16.43 15.72
CA LEU A 169 3.56 16.51 16.68
C LEU A 169 3.35 17.97 17.16
N TYR A 170 2.18 18.52 16.88
CA TYR A 170 1.76 19.87 17.27
C TYR A 170 0.52 19.73 18.16
N PHE A 171 0.74 19.20 19.38
CA PHE A 171 -0.37 18.83 20.28
C PHE A 171 -1.07 20.03 20.90
N ASP A 172 -0.36 21.13 21.09
CA ASP A 172 -0.95 22.36 21.62
C ASP A 172 -1.91 23.00 20.61
N GLU A 173 -1.63 22.83 19.33
CA GLU A 173 -2.47 23.30 18.22
C GLU A 173 -3.51 22.25 17.77
N GLY A 174 -3.45 21.03 18.33
CA GLY A 174 -4.40 19.97 18.05
C GLY A 174 -4.25 19.29 16.69
N PHE A 175 -3.04 19.27 16.11
CA PHE A 175 -2.78 18.58 14.86
C PHE A 175 -1.41 17.87 14.81
N ILE A 176 -1.25 17.00 13.83
CA ILE A 176 0.00 16.34 13.47
C ILE A 176 0.30 16.58 11.99
N LYS A 177 1.57 16.62 11.64
CA LYS A 177 2.04 16.68 10.26
C LYS A 177 2.35 15.25 9.78
N VAL A 178 1.82 14.88 8.62
CA VAL A 178 2.06 13.56 8.04
C VAL A 178 2.55 13.68 6.61
N GLU A 179 3.50 12.82 6.25
CA GLU A 179 4.00 12.71 4.88
C GLU A 179 3.26 11.58 4.14
N GLY A 180 2.61 11.95 3.04
CA GLY A 180 1.86 11.04 2.19
C GLY A 180 2.63 10.56 0.97
N LYS A 181 1.93 9.96 0.01
CA LYS A 181 2.50 9.49 -1.26
C LYS A 181 3.12 10.66 -2.03
N GLY A 182 4.38 10.49 -2.48
CA GLY A 182 5.12 11.49 -3.24
C GLY A 182 5.64 12.64 -2.36
N SER A 183 5.97 12.35 -1.09
CA SER A 183 6.51 13.29 -0.10
C SER A 183 5.63 14.53 0.13
N LYS A 184 4.33 14.43 -0.20
CA LYS A 184 3.38 15.51 0.07
C LYS A 184 3.02 15.53 1.55
N GLN A 185 3.33 16.63 2.21
CA GLN A 185 2.98 16.85 3.61
C GLN A 185 1.57 17.42 3.75
N ARG A 186 0.87 17.03 4.81
CA ARG A 186 -0.41 17.61 5.21
C ARG A 186 -0.56 17.64 6.71
N LEU A 187 -1.31 18.62 7.21
CA LEU A 187 -1.73 18.68 8.60
C LEU A 187 -3.01 17.87 8.78
N VAL A 188 -3.05 17.07 9.84
CA VAL A 188 -4.20 16.24 10.20
C VAL A 188 -4.57 16.54 11.64
N PRO A 189 -5.82 16.95 11.91
CA PRO A 189 -6.26 17.14 13.28
C PRO A 189 -6.23 15.82 14.05
N ILE A 190 -5.88 15.92 15.33
CA ILE A 190 -5.82 14.79 16.26
C ILE A 190 -6.73 15.08 17.46
N SER A 191 -7.45 14.05 17.92
CA SER A 191 -8.35 14.19 19.07
C SER A 191 -7.58 14.29 20.39
N PRO A 192 -8.16 15.00 21.40
CA PRO A 192 -7.56 15.04 22.74
C PRO A 192 -7.35 13.65 23.35
N ARG A 193 -8.22 12.69 23.05
CA ARG A 193 -8.10 11.30 23.49
C ARG A 193 -6.82 10.65 22.93
N ALA A 194 -6.57 10.77 21.64
CA ALA A 194 -5.35 10.23 21.02
C ALA A 194 -4.09 10.92 21.54
N ILE A 195 -4.11 12.24 21.73
CA ILE A 195 -3.01 13.01 22.33
C ILE A 195 -2.68 12.47 23.72
N ASN A 196 -3.70 12.26 24.55
CA ASN A 196 -3.49 11.74 25.90
C ASN A 196 -2.87 10.35 25.90
N GLU A 197 -3.35 9.44 25.04
CA GLU A 197 -2.79 8.09 24.95
C GLU A 197 -1.35 8.08 24.43
N ILE A 198 -0.98 9.00 23.53
CA ILE A 198 0.41 9.17 23.08
C ILE A 198 1.28 9.72 24.22
N LYS A 199 0.81 10.73 24.97
CA LYS A 199 1.53 11.29 26.14
C LYS A 199 1.78 10.24 27.21
N LEU A 200 0.79 9.38 27.50
CA LEU A 200 0.95 8.24 28.42
C LEU A 200 2.00 7.24 27.89
N TYR A 201 1.95 6.93 26.59
CA TYR A 201 2.96 6.07 25.98
C TYR A 201 4.38 6.65 26.03
N PHE A 202 4.56 7.96 26.00
CA PHE A 202 5.89 8.57 26.10
C PHE A 202 6.60 8.23 27.42
N THR A 203 5.86 8.01 28.51
CA THR A 203 6.43 7.55 29.77
C THR A 203 7.15 6.19 29.60
N ASP A 204 6.53 5.27 28.84
CA ASP A 204 7.13 3.96 28.55
C ASP A 204 8.22 4.07 27.49
N ARG A 205 8.00 4.87 26.45
CA ARG A 205 8.94 5.08 25.35
C ARG A 205 10.28 5.63 25.83
N ASN A 206 10.26 6.56 26.78
CA ASN A 206 11.48 7.18 27.32
C ASN A 206 12.37 6.19 28.12
N ARG A 207 11.83 5.00 28.46
CA ARG A 207 12.60 3.92 29.11
C ARG A 207 13.20 2.95 28.10
N ILE A 208 12.89 3.09 26.80
CA ILE A 208 13.36 2.20 25.74
C ILE A 208 14.70 2.74 25.23
N GLU A 209 15.70 1.89 25.11
CA GLU A 209 16.93 2.22 24.39
C GLU A 209 16.64 2.20 22.88
N VAL A 210 16.35 3.40 22.34
CA VAL A 210 16.00 3.59 20.93
C VAL A 210 17.28 3.75 20.12
N LYS A 211 17.37 3.05 18.99
CA LYS A 211 18.50 3.19 18.08
C LYS A 211 18.50 4.60 17.45
N LYS A 212 19.67 5.19 17.26
CA LYS A 212 19.87 6.56 16.75
C LYS A 212 19.05 6.90 15.51
N GLU A 213 18.91 5.96 14.59
CA GLU A 213 18.11 6.11 13.36
C GLU A 213 16.60 6.28 13.61
N TYR A 214 16.11 5.87 14.81
CA TYR A 214 14.68 5.84 15.16
C TYR A 214 14.34 6.74 16.35
N GLU A 215 15.26 7.58 16.80
CA GLU A 215 15.06 8.48 17.96
C GLU A 215 13.88 9.43 17.74
N ASP A 216 13.69 9.92 16.52
CA ASP A 216 12.59 10.83 16.15
C ASP A 216 11.27 10.11 15.84
N PHE A 217 11.22 8.75 15.85
CA PHE A 217 9.96 8.03 15.58
C PHE A 217 9.09 8.00 16.83
N VAL A 218 7.78 8.30 16.66
CA VAL A 218 6.80 8.24 17.76
C VAL A 218 6.68 6.80 18.27
N PHE A 219 6.39 5.85 17.37
CA PHE A 219 6.12 4.46 17.74
C PHE A 219 7.32 3.55 17.46
N VAL A 220 7.89 2.99 18.51
CA VAL A 220 9.06 2.12 18.42
C VAL A 220 8.81 0.74 19.05
N SER A 221 9.61 -0.23 18.63
CA SER A 221 9.60 -1.58 19.18
C SER A 221 10.35 -1.61 20.51
N GLN A 222 9.67 -2.00 21.58
CA GLN A 222 10.26 -2.09 22.90
C GLN A 222 11.46 -3.06 22.99
N ARG A 223 11.38 -4.18 22.25
CA ARG A 223 12.45 -5.20 22.28
C ARG A 223 13.64 -4.86 21.41
N ARG A 224 13.46 -4.07 20.34
CA ARG A 224 14.49 -3.85 19.31
C ARG A 224 14.99 -2.40 19.23
N GLY A 225 14.30 -1.45 19.87
CA GLY A 225 14.60 -0.02 19.75
C GLY A 225 14.51 0.53 18.33
N LYS A 226 13.73 -0.14 17.43
CA LYS A 226 13.55 0.22 16.03
C LYS A 226 12.11 0.65 15.76
N GLY A 227 11.88 1.37 14.66
CA GLY A 227 10.55 1.67 14.16
C GLY A 227 9.72 0.40 13.93
N LEU A 228 8.39 0.53 13.99
CA LEU A 228 7.46 -0.58 13.77
C LEU A 228 7.28 -0.86 12.28
N SER A 229 7.08 -2.13 11.91
CA SER A 229 6.72 -2.50 10.55
C SER A 229 5.21 -2.44 10.34
N ARG A 230 4.78 -2.21 9.08
CA ARG A 230 3.37 -2.27 8.70
C ARG A 230 2.73 -3.62 9.00
N ILE A 231 3.51 -4.70 8.83
CA ILE A 231 3.07 -6.09 9.09
C ILE A 231 2.77 -6.28 10.57
N MET A 232 3.61 -5.74 11.47
CA MET A 232 3.38 -5.81 12.92
C MET A 232 2.06 -5.14 13.31
N ILE A 233 1.78 -3.94 12.79
CA ILE A 233 0.52 -3.24 13.03
C ILE A 233 -0.68 -4.05 12.53
N PHE A 234 -0.56 -4.65 11.35
CA PHE A 234 -1.60 -5.51 10.79
C PHE A 234 -1.92 -6.70 11.69
N HIS A 235 -0.89 -7.43 12.16
CA HIS A 235 -1.08 -8.58 13.07
C HIS A 235 -1.67 -8.16 14.40
N MET A 236 -1.17 -7.06 15.00
CA MET A 236 -1.69 -6.50 16.23
C MET A 236 -3.20 -6.19 16.14
N ILE A 237 -3.61 -5.50 15.08
CA ILE A 237 -5.03 -5.14 14.87
C ILE A 237 -5.87 -6.40 14.71
N LYS A 238 -5.39 -7.39 13.96
CA LYS A 238 -6.10 -8.65 13.72
C LYS A 238 -6.28 -9.45 15.02
N GLU A 239 -5.25 -9.55 15.83
CA GLU A 239 -5.27 -10.23 17.14
C GLU A 239 -6.26 -9.54 18.09
N LEU A 240 -6.18 -8.20 18.20
CA LEU A 240 -7.08 -7.44 19.06
C LEU A 240 -8.54 -7.51 18.61
N ALA A 241 -8.79 -7.53 17.30
CA ALA A 241 -10.14 -7.71 16.78
C ALA A 241 -10.72 -9.10 17.14
N GLN A 242 -9.90 -10.15 17.06
CA GLN A 242 -10.29 -11.50 17.50
C GLN A 242 -10.57 -11.52 19.00
N THR A 243 -9.71 -10.93 19.82
CA THR A 243 -9.91 -10.81 21.28
C THR A 243 -11.18 -10.03 21.63
N ALA A 244 -11.53 -8.99 20.84
CA ALA A 244 -12.75 -8.23 21.00
C ALA A 244 -14.02 -8.94 20.48
N GLY A 245 -13.89 -10.18 19.96
CA GLY A 245 -15.01 -10.96 19.44
C GLY A 245 -15.59 -10.40 18.13
N ILE A 246 -14.78 -9.73 17.31
CA ILE A 246 -15.23 -9.14 16.05
C ILE A 246 -14.90 -10.07 14.88
N ILE A 247 -15.93 -10.55 14.19
CA ILE A 247 -15.82 -11.56 13.11
C ILE A 247 -15.40 -10.93 11.78
N LYS A 248 -15.56 -9.60 11.62
CA LYS A 248 -15.20 -8.87 10.39
C LYS A 248 -13.72 -9.00 10.05
N ASN A 249 -13.38 -9.00 8.75
CA ASN A 249 -11.98 -9.01 8.31
C ASN A 249 -11.36 -7.61 8.45
N ILE A 250 -10.70 -7.37 9.57
CA ILE A 250 -10.20 -6.06 9.96
C ILE A 250 -8.73 -5.88 9.57
N SER A 251 -8.44 -4.69 9.09
CA SER A 251 -7.11 -4.23 8.71
C SER A 251 -6.92 -2.74 9.09
N PRO A 252 -5.71 -2.19 9.05
CA PRO A 252 -5.51 -0.75 9.22
C PRO A 252 -6.33 0.10 8.23
N HIS A 253 -6.60 -0.42 7.04
CA HIS A 253 -7.47 0.24 6.07
C HIS A 253 -8.92 0.29 6.52
N THR A 254 -9.39 -0.73 7.25
CA THR A 254 -10.75 -0.74 7.82
C THR A 254 -10.94 0.40 8.81
N PHE A 255 -9.97 0.64 9.72
CA PHE A 255 -10.00 1.80 10.63
C PHE A 255 -10.13 3.13 9.89
N ARG A 256 -9.34 3.30 8.83
CA ARG A 256 -9.36 4.50 8.01
C ARG A 256 -10.66 4.66 7.23
N HIS A 257 -11.25 3.58 6.73
CA HIS A 257 -12.57 3.61 6.08
C HIS A 257 -13.67 3.98 7.08
N SER A 258 -13.65 3.36 8.27
CA SER A 258 -14.61 3.67 9.35
C SER A 258 -14.50 5.13 9.77
N PHE A 259 -13.30 5.67 9.96
CA PHE A 259 -13.08 7.09 10.20
C PHE A 259 -13.73 7.97 9.13
N ALA A 260 -13.52 7.64 7.83
CA ALA A 260 -14.09 8.41 6.73
C ALA A 260 -15.63 8.37 6.71
N THR A 261 -16.20 7.18 6.96
CA THR A 261 -17.67 6.97 7.02
C THR A 261 -18.28 7.73 8.18
N HIS A 262 -17.70 7.61 9.38
CA HIS A 262 -18.21 8.31 10.58
C HIS A 262 -18.11 9.84 10.44
N LEU A 263 -17.08 10.36 9.78
CA LEU A 263 -17.00 11.79 9.47
C LEU A 263 -18.12 12.24 8.52
N LEU A 264 -18.47 11.41 7.51
CA LEU A 264 -19.57 11.69 6.59
C LEU A 264 -20.92 11.66 7.32
N GLU A 265 -21.15 10.65 8.14
CA GLU A 265 -22.36 10.52 8.97
C GLU A 265 -22.50 11.67 9.97
N GLY A 266 -21.38 12.17 10.50
CA GLY A 266 -21.31 13.36 11.34
C GLY A 266 -21.47 14.70 10.60
N GLY A 267 -21.85 14.68 9.30
CA GLY A 267 -22.12 15.88 8.50
C GLY A 267 -20.88 16.59 7.95
N ALA A 268 -19.70 15.98 8.02
CA ALA A 268 -18.50 16.58 7.45
C ALA A 268 -18.56 16.60 5.91
N ASN A 269 -18.17 17.72 5.31
CA ASN A 269 -18.14 17.86 3.86
C ASN A 269 -17.17 16.86 3.22
N LEU A 270 -17.60 16.18 2.14
CA LEU A 270 -16.82 15.19 1.42
C LEU A 270 -15.44 15.73 0.97
N ARG A 271 -15.36 16.99 0.57
CA ARG A 271 -14.13 17.68 0.20
C ARG A 271 -13.15 17.81 1.38
N ALA A 272 -13.66 18.17 2.56
CA ALA A 272 -12.86 18.26 3.78
C ALA A 272 -12.34 16.87 4.20
N ILE A 273 -13.13 15.82 4.04
CA ILE A 273 -12.74 14.44 4.29
C ILE A 273 -11.65 14.01 3.30
N GLN A 274 -11.80 14.30 2.02
CA GLN A 274 -10.80 13.99 0.99
C GLN A 274 -9.45 14.66 1.28
N CYS A 275 -9.44 15.92 1.71
CA CYS A 275 -8.24 16.63 2.14
C CYS A 275 -7.57 15.95 3.35
N LYS A 276 -8.34 15.62 4.39
CA LYS A 276 -7.85 14.93 5.60
C LYS A 276 -7.29 13.56 5.28
N ILE A 277 -7.97 12.80 4.41
CA ILE A 277 -7.55 11.45 4.01
C ILE A 277 -6.41 11.50 2.97
N GLY A 278 -6.14 12.66 2.34
CA GLY A 278 -5.07 12.79 1.33
C GLY A 278 -5.38 12.00 0.05
N ARG A 279 -6.63 11.98 -0.41
CA ARG A 279 -7.01 11.65 -1.78
C ARG A 279 -6.90 12.93 -2.62
N ALA A 280 -5.71 13.23 -3.11
CA ALA A 280 -5.51 14.24 -4.13
C ALA A 280 -5.94 13.67 -5.49
N SER A 281 -7.23 13.69 -5.79
CA SER A 281 -7.74 13.63 -7.14
C SER A 281 -9.07 14.36 -7.21
N CYS A 282 -9.02 15.67 -6.96
CA CYS A 282 -9.95 16.56 -7.65
C CYS A 282 -9.21 17.02 -8.93
N ARG A 283 -9.30 16.26 -10.01
CA ARG A 283 -9.31 16.87 -11.31
C ARG A 283 -10.60 17.66 -11.35
N GLU A 284 -10.47 18.97 -11.34
CA GLU A 284 -11.51 19.86 -11.80
C GLU A 284 -11.93 19.40 -13.20
N ARG A 285 -13.18 19.01 -13.35
CA ARG A 285 -13.90 19.01 -14.61
C ARG A 285 -15.05 20.00 -14.45
#